data_0f50f6264bafe3f6a96c5e191ad0fd52
#
_entry.id   0f50f6264bafe3f6a96c5e191ad0fd52
#
_cell.length_a   1.000
_cell.length_b   1.000
_cell.length_c   1.000
_cell.angle_alpha   90.00
_cell.angle_beta   90.00
_cell.angle_gamma   90.00
#
_symmetry.space_group_name_H-M   'P 1'
#
loop_
_entity.id
_entity.type
_entity.pdbx_description
1 polymer ?
#
loop_
_entity_poly.entity_id
_entity_poly.type
_entity_poly.pdbx_seq_one_letter_code
_entity_poly.pdbx_strand_id
1 'polypeptide(L)'
;MKTYLDGLKFGMLLQIAIGPICLMVFSTAQNAGFRHAMAFAAAAALVDAFYIVLAALGVSRLLEKENRKKAVRLIGGLVLIAFGLGIALSVFGIDILPGLRIQTDTSSIFIQGLIMTLSNPLTIVFWGGVLTAKIADEGLQKRELAVFSCGAVSATILFLTCVAALGTAFSTFLPDSVAAGLNLLAGLLIIFFGLRMLVRRGDS
;
A
#
# COMPACT_ATOMS: atom_id res chain seq x y z
N MET A 1 6.52 12.30 -23.30
CA MET A 1 5.08 12.05 -23.06
C MET A 1 4.75 10.55 -23.04
N LYS A 2 5.23 9.78 -24.03
CA LYS A 2 5.00 8.31 -24.10
C LYS A 2 5.47 7.60 -22.83
N THR A 3 6.71 7.79 -22.41
CA THR A 3 7.31 7.14 -21.23
C THR A 3 6.55 7.43 -19.92
N TYR A 4 6.01 8.64 -19.73
CA TYR A 4 5.15 8.97 -18.59
C TYR A 4 3.85 8.18 -18.61
N LEU A 5 3.18 8.11 -19.80
CA LEU A 5 1.94 7.35 -19.96
C LEU A 5 2.16 5.85 -19.77
N ASP A 6 3.32 5.34 -20.19
CA ASP A 6 3.68 3.94 -19.95
C ASP A 6 3.87 3.67 -18.46
N GLY A 7 4.50 4.59 -17.72
CA GLY A 7 4.59 4.55 -16.26
C GLY A 7 3.22 4.61 -15.58
N LEU A 8 2.34 5.52 -16.04
CA LEU A 8 0.99 5.66 -15.51
C LEU A 8 0.16 4.38 -15.74
N LYS A 9 0.13 3.85 -16.96
CA LYS A 9 -0.58 2.61 -17.29
C LYS A 9 -0.06 1.44 -16.47
N PHE A 10 1.25 1.33 -16.38
CA PHE A 10 1.90 0.28 -15.61
C PHE A 10 1.54 0.39 -14.12
N GLY A 11 1.65 1.58 -13.53
CA GLY A 11 1.24 1.82 -12.15
C GLY A 11 -0.24 1.50 -11.90
N MET A 12 -1.15 1.88 -12.83
CA MET A 12 -2.57 1.54 -12.71
C MET A 12 -2.82 0.02 -12.73
N LEU A 13 -2.16 -0.72 -13.61
CA LEU A 13 -2.27 -2.19 -13.64
C LEU A 13 -1.85 -2.82 -12.31
N LEU A 14 -0.84 -2.24 -11.66
CA LEU A 14 -0.39 -2.71 -10.37
C LEU A 14 -1.38 -2.45 -9.24
N GLN A 15 -1.97 -1.30 -9.24
CA GLN A 15 -2.95 -0.91 -8.22
C GLN A 15 -4.24 -1.75 -8.32
N ILE A 16 -4.56 -2.31 -9.50
CA ILE A 16 -5.69 -3.25 -9.69
C ILE A 16 -5.45 -4.55 -8.90
N ALA A 17 -4.21 -4.93 -8.65
CA ALA A 17 -3.90 -5.98 -7.70
C ALA A 17 -4.25 -5.48 -6.29
N ILE A 18 -5.53 -5.59 -5.92
CA ILE A 18 -6.09 -5.11 -4.64
C ILE A 18 -5.18 -5.56 -3.50
N GLY A 19 -4.48 -4.61 -2.92
CA GLY A 19 -3.55 -4.84 -1.84
C GLY A 19 -4.08 -4.30 -0.51
N PRO A 20 -3.40 -4.59 0.61
CA PRO A 20 -3.80 -4.12 1.93
C PRO A 20 -3.91 -2.58 2.01
N ILE A 21 -3.09 -1.86 1.24
CA ILE A 21 -3.11 -0.38 1.19
C ILE A 21 -4.44 0.16 0.65
N CYS A 22 -4.93 -0.42 -0.44
CA CYS A 22 -6.22 -0.05 -1.04
C CYS A 22 -7.38 -0.26 -0.04
N LEU A 23 -7.39 -1.39 0.66
CA LEU A 23 -8.39 -1.69 1.69
C LEU A 23 -8.34 -0.70 2.85
N MET A 24 -7.14 -0.30 3.28
CA MET A 24 -6.96 0.70 4.34
C MET A 24 -7.44 2.08 3.91
N VAL A 25 -7.12 2.52 2.70
CA VAL A 25 -7.61 3.80 2.17
C VAL A 25 -9.14 3.80 2.09
N PHE A 26 -9.73 2.71 1.60
CA PHE A 26 -11.18 2.56 1.53
C PHE A 26 -11.83 2.61 2.91
N SER A 27 -11.34 1.81 3.87
CA SER A 27 -11.83 1.78 5.25
C SER A 27 -11.66 3.14 5.95
N THR A 28 -10.50 3.81 5.75
CA THR A 28 -10.28 5.16 6.30
C THR A 28 -11.26 6.16 5.70
N ALA A 29 -11.55 6.07 4.40
CA ALA A 29 -12.52 6.93 3.73
C ALA A 29 -13.93 6.76 4.28
N GLN A 30 -14.34 5.50 4.55
CA GLN A 30 -15.65 5.19 5.15
C GLN A 30 -15.77 5.73 6.58
N ASN A 31 -14.74 5.59 7.41
CA ASN A 31 -14.83 5.85 8.85
C ASN A 31 -14.43 7.29 9.23
N ALA A 32 -13.47 7.89 8.50
CA ALA A 32 -12.91 9.21 8.81
C ALA A 32 -13.09 10.23 7.67
N GLY A 33 -13.59 9.79 6.52
CA GLY A 33 -13.89 10.65 5.37
C GLY A 33 -12.71 10.85 4.41
N PHE A 34 -13.02 11.50 3.29
CA PHE A 34 -12.11 11.68 2.14
C PHE A 34 -10.76 12.30 2.50
N ARG A 35 -10.76 13.38 3.29
CA ARG A 35 -9.52 14.11 3.64
C ARG A 35 -8.51 13.21 4.36
N HIS A 36 -8.98 12.40 5.27
CA HIS A 36 -8.16 11.48 6.06
C HIS A 36 -7.64 10.32 5.18
N ALA A 37 -8.48 9.79 4.32
CA ALA A 37 -8.08 8.79 3.33
C ALA A 37 -7.01 9.35 2.36
N MET A 38 -7.11 10.63 1.98
CA MET A 38 -6.10 11.29 1.15
C MET A 38 -4.76 11.48 1.89
N ALA A 39 -4.77 11.70 3.21
CA ALA A 39 -3.54 11.73 4.00
C ALA A 39 -2.85 10.35 3.98
N PHE A 40 -3.61 9.27 4.12
CA PHE A 40 -3.09 7.91 3.97
C PHE A 40 -2.54 7.66 2.57
N ALA A 41 -3.30 8.03 1.53
CA ALA A 41 -2.89 7.89 0.14
C ALA A 41 -1.61 8.67 -0.19
N ALA A 42 -1.46 9.88 0.35
CA ALA A 42 -0.25 10.69 0.20
C ALA A 42 0.96 10.02 0.86
N ALA A 43 0.79 9.43 2.04
CA ALA A 43 1.83 8.64 2.71
C ALA A 43 2.25 7.44 1.85
N ALA A 44 1.29 6.70 1.30
CA ALA A 44 1.58 5.56 0.42
C ALA A 44 2.34 5.99 -0.84
N ALA A 45 1.91 7.06 -1.51
CA ALA A 45 2.58 7.58 -2.70
C ALA A 45 4.00 8.08 -2.40
N LEU A 46 4.23 8.67 -1.22
CA LEU A 46 5.56 9.09 -0.78
C LEU A 46 6.50 7.89 -0.59
N VAL A 47 6.00 6.81 0.01
CA VAL A 47 6.77 5.57 0.18
C VAL A 47 7.04 4.90 -1.15
N ASP A 48 6.08 4.86 -2.07
CA ASP A 48 6.29 4.35 -3.43
C ASP A 48 7.39 5.14 -4.13
N ALA A 49 7.34 6.47 -4.09
CA ALA A 49 8.38 7.34 -4.65
C ALA A 49 9.75 7.06 -4.02
N PHE A 50 9.81 6.89 -2.70
CA PHE A 50 11.04 6.54 -1.98
C PHE A 50 11.60 5.19 -2.44
N TYR A 51 10.76 4.15 -2.55
CA TYR A 51 11.19 2.83 -3.01
C TYR A 51 11.64 2.83 -4.46
N ILE A 52 10.99 3.61 -5.33
CA ILE A 52 11.41 3.81 -6.70
C ILE A 52 12.82 4.41 -6.76
N VAL A 53 13.09 5.45 -5.95
CA VAL A 53 14.43 6.06 -5.87
C VAL A 53 15.46 5.05 -5.37
N LEU A 54 15.16 4.30 -4.31
CA LEU A 54 16.05 3.26 -3.80
C LEU A 54 16.33 2.17 -4.85
N ALA A 55 15.30 1.77 -5.59
CA ALA A 55 15.44 0.78 -6.64
C ALA A 55 16.30 1.31 -7.79
N ALA A 56 16.13 2.56 -8.20
CA ALA A 56 16.93 3.21 -9.22
C ALA A 56 18.42 3.37 -8.81
N LEU A 57 18.69 3.50 -7.50
CA LEU A 57 20.04 3.51 -6.94
C LEU A 57 20.64 2.10 -6.79
N GLY A 58 19.93 1.05 -7.19
CA GLY A 58 20.40 -0.34 -7.11
C GLY A 58 20.35 -0.94 -5.70
N VAL A 59 19.69 -0.30 -4.74
CA VAL A 59 19.53 -0.79 -3.36
C VAL A 59 18.75 -2.10 -3.31
N SER A 60 17.89 -2.37 -4.30
CA SER A 60 17.17 -3.64 -4.44
C SER A 60 18.09 -4.87 -4.40
N ARG A 61 19.31 -4.78 -4.94
CA ARG A 61 20.33 -5.85 -4.87
C ARG A 61 20.74 -6.19 -3.43
N LEU A 62 20.65 -5.23 -2.51
CA LEU A 62 20.96 -5.47 -1.10
C LEU A 62 19.89 -6.33 -0.41
N LEU A 63 18.67 -6.38 -0.95
CA LEU A 63 17.57 -7.17 -0.44
C LEU A 63 17.52 -8.59 -1.01
N GLU A 64 18.38 -8.91 -1.98
CA GLU A 64 18.49 -10.24 -2.57
C GLU A 64 18.99 -11.30 -1.59
N LYS A 65 19.69 -10.90 -0.52
CA LYS A 65 20.15 -11.82 0.52
C LYS A 65 18.96 -12.44 1.25
N GLU A 66 18.88 -13.77 1.25
CA GLU A 66 17.76 -14.55 1.78
C GLU A 66 17.39 -14.21 3.23
N ASN A 67 18.37 -13.99 4.10
CA ASN A 67 18.13 -13.59 5.49
C ASN A 67 17.42 -12.24 5.62
N ARG A 68 17.73 -11.29 4.73
CA ARG A 68 17.07 -9.97 4.73
C ARG A 68 15.66 -10.08 4.20
N LYS A 69 15.43 -10.87 3.15
CA LYS A 69 14.08 -11.15 2.65
C LYS A 69 13.19 -11.76 3.75
N LYS A 70 13.73 -12.71 4.53
CA LYS A 70 13.02 -13.33 5.66
C LYS A 70 12.65 -12.31 6.74
N ALA A 71 13.61 -11.47 7.15
CA ALA A 71 13.36 -10.44 8.16
C ALA A 71 12.28 -9.43 7.71
N VAL A 72 12.36 -8.94 6.47
CA VAL A 72 11.40 -7.99 5.92
C VAL A 72 10.01 -8.62 5.79
N ARG A 73 9.91 -9.89 5.37
CA ARG A 73 8.64 -10.62 5.33
C ARG A 73 8.04 -10.83 6.73
N LEU A 74 8.87 -11.17 7.71
CA LEU A 74 8.40 -11.38 9.09
C LEU A 74 7.83 -10.08 9.67
N ILE A 75 8.61 -9.00 9.62
CA ILE A 75 8.19 -7.69 10.17
C ILE A 75 6.94 -7.20 9.43
N GLY A 76 6.96 -7.19 8.10
CA GLY A 76 5.82 -6.73 7.30
C GLY A 76 4.56 -7.57 7.51
N GLY A 77 4.70 -8.90 7.60
CA GLY A 77 3.57 -9.80 7.88
C GLY A 77 2.95 -9.54 9.25
N LEU A 78 3.78 -9.35 10.28
CA LEU A 78 3.31 -9.03 11.63
C LEU A 78 2.60 -7.67 11.68
N VAL A 79 3.13 -6.65 11.00
CA VAL A 79 2.50 -5.33 10.89
C VAL A 79 1.13 -5.43 10.22
N LEU A 80 1.04 -6.13 9.07
CA LEU A 80 -0.25 -6.34 8.39
C LEU A 80 -1.26 -7.06 9.28
N ILE A 81 -0.85 -8.11 9.99
CA ILE A 81 -1.73 -8.83 10.92
C ILE A 81 -2.20 -7.91 12.03
N ALA A 82 -1.32 -7.11 12.62
CA ALA A 82 -1.68 -6.17 13.68
C ALA A 82 -2.71 -5.13 13.19
N PHE A 83 -2.51 -4.53 12.02
CA PHE A 83 -3.47 -3.60 11.42
C PHE A 83 -4.81 -4.28 11.08
N GLY A 84 -4.77 -5.46 10.46
CA GLY A 84 -5.96 -6.20 10.10
C GLY A 84 -6.79 -6.62 11.33
N LEU A 85 -6.13 -7.05 12.41
CA LEU A 85 -6.77 -7.33 13.69
C LEU A 85 -7.38 -6.07 14.31
N GLY A 86 -6.66 -4.93 14.29
CA GLY A 86 -7.18 -3.65 14.76
C GLY A 86 -8.49 -3.27 14.08
N ILE A 87 -8.55 -3.40 12.74
CA ILE A 87 -9.76 -3.10 11.96
C ILE A 87 -10.88 -4.12 12.24
N ALA A 88 -10.57 -5.42 12.22
CA ALA A 88 -11.59 -6.45 12.41
C ALA A 88 -12.22 -6.39 13.79
N LEU A 89 -11.43 -6.13 14.83
CA LEU A 89 -11.89 -6.08 16.23
C LEU A 89 -12.58 -4.76 16.58
N SER A 90 -12.25 -3.66 15.90
CA SER A 90 -12.96 -2.39 16.09
C SER A 90 -14.45 -2.49 15.74
N VAL A 91 -14.82 -3.40 14.82
CA VAL A 91 -16.21 -3.69 14.47
C VAL A 91 -17.00 -4.23 15.67
N PHE A 92 -16.33 -4.94 16.58
CA PHE A 92 -16.93 -5.48 17.81
C PHE A 92 -16.75 -4.56 19.02
N GLY A 93 -16.25 -3.33 18.80
CA GLY A 93 -15.97 -2.38 19.90
C GLY A 93 -14.73 -2.74 20.73
N ILE A 94 -13.91 -3.68 20.26
CA ILE A 94 -12.69 -4.13 20.95
C ILE A 94 -11.49 -3.36 20.40
N ASP A 95 -10.94 -2.46 21.18
CA ASP A 95 -9.76 -1.65 20.83
C ASP A 95 -8.50 -2.27 21.42
N ILE A 96 -7.82 -3.14 20.68
CA ILE A 96 -6.58 -3.79 21.14
C ILE A 96 -5.38 -2.85 21.08
N LEU A 97 -5.38 -1.91 20.14
CA LEU A 97 -4.26 -1.01 19.92
C LEU A 97 -4.80 0.43 19.76
N PRO A 98 -4.85 1.20 20.86
CA PRO A 98 -5.34 2.57 20.83
C PRO A 98 -4.63 3.47 19.79
N GLY A 99 -3.37 3.16 19.48
CA GLY A 99 -2.58 3.86 18.45
C GLY A 99 -2.88 3.44 17.01
N LEU A 100 -3.61 2.34 16.79
CA LEU A 100 -4.04 1.88 15.46
C LEU A 100 -5.53 2.14 15.19
N ARG A 101 -6.24 2.79 16.13
CA ARG A 101 -7.54 3.36 15.83
C ARG A 101 -7.41 4.20 14.55
N ILE A 102 -8.41 4.12 13.69
CA ILE A 102 -8.62 5.15 12.68
C ILE A 102 -8.88 6.44 13.47
N GLN A 103 -7.78 7.11 13.82
CA GLN A 103 -7.85 8.33 14.58
C GLN A 103 -8.41 9.40 13.65
N THR A 104 -9.20 10.30 14.22
CA THR A 104 -9.71 11.47 13.51
C THR A 104 -8.61 12.51 13.27
N ASP A 105 -7.39 12.28 13.77
CA ASP A 105 -6.24 13.14 13.53
C ASP A 105 -5.51 12.75 12.25
N THR A 106 -5.44 13.70 11.32
CA THR A 106 -4.82 13.54 10.00
C THR A 106 -3.35 13.13 10.09
N SER A 107 -2.61 13.62 11.09
CA SER A 107 -1.19 13.33 11.29
C SER A 107 -0.98 11.86 11.65
N SER A 108 -1.81 11.32 12.54
CA SER A 108 -1.76 9.92 12.95
C SER A 108 -2.09 8.98 11.78
N ILE A 109 -3.07 9.34 10.95
CA ILE A 109 -3.44 8.57 9.74
C ILE A 109 -2.31 8.58 8.72
N PHE A 110 -1.65 9.72 8.54
CA PHE A 110 -0.48 9.81 7.65
C PHE A 110 0.65 8.89 8.13
N ILE A 111 0.96 8.90 9.43
CA ILE A 111 1.98 8.03 10.03
C ILE A 111 1.60 6.54 9.89
N GLN A 112 0.34 6.20 10.10
CA GLN A 112 -0.16 4.84 9.86
C GLN A 112 0.06 4.40 8.41
N GLY A 113 -0.24 5.29 7.45
CA GLY A 113 0.01 5.07 6.03
C GLY A 113 1.48 4.84 5.73
N LEU A 114 2.38 5.63 6.32
CA LEU A 114 3.83 5.45 6.19
C LEU A 114 4.27 4.09 6.73
N ILE A 115 3.91 3.75 7.97
CA ILE A 115 4.31 2.51 8.62
C ILE A 115 3.82 1.32 7.81
N MET A 116 2.55 1.31 7.43
CA MET A 116 1.95 0.19 6.71
C MET A 116 2.56 0.00 5.32
N THR A 117 2.80 1.08 4.59
CA THR A 117 3.39 1.00 3.24
C THR A 117 4.88 0.65 3.31
N LEU A 118 5.63 1.21 4.25
CA LEU A 118 7.04 0.85 4.48
C LEU A 118 7.21 -0.61 4.93
N SER A 119 6.25 -1.15 5.67
CA SER A 119 6.27 -2.54 6.12
C SER A 119 5.90 -3.54 5.02
N ASN A 120 5.42 -3.07 3.86
CA ASN A 120 5.05 -3.93 2.75
C ASN A 120 6.28 -4.29 1.88
N PRO A 121 6.90 -5.47 2.08
CA PRO A 121 8.09 -5.85 1.34
C PRO A 121 7.83 -6.09 -0.14
N LEU A 122 6.58 -6.36 -0.52
CA LEU A 122 6.22 -6.57 -1.92
C LEU A 122 6.47 -5.30 -2.73
N THR A 123 6.23 -4.13 -2.16
CA THR A 123 6.41 -2.85 -2.84
C THR A 123 7.87 -2.62 -3.24
N ILE A 124 8.82 -2.85 -2.31
CA ILE A 124 10.25 -2.64 -2.63
C ILE A 124 10.81 -3.70 -3.60
N VAL A 125 10.43 -4.98 -3.41
CA VAL A 125 10.84 -6.07 -4.32
C VAL A 125 10.27 -5.83 -5.71
N PHE A 126 9.03 -5.38 -5.75
CA PHE A 126 8.31 -5.09 -6.97
C PHE A 126 8.97 -3.94 -7.75
N TRP A 127 9.15 -2.76 -7.14
CA TRP A 127 9.80 -1.64 -7.80
C TRP A 127 11.23 -1.96 -8.21
N GLY A 128 11.97 -2.73 -7.39
CA GLY A 128 13.29 -3.22 -7.73
C GLY A 128 13.30 -4.08 -8.98
N GLY A 129 12.39 -5.03 -9.08
CA GLY A 129 12.24 -5.91 -10.24
C GLY A 129 11.86 -5.15 -11.50
N VAL A 130 10.83 -4.30 -11.41
CA VAL A 130 10.34 -3.51 -12.54
C VAL A 130 11.38 -2.57 -13.10
N LEU A 131 12.02 -1.77 -12.25
CA LEU A 131 13.02 -0.81 -12.73
C LEU A 131 14.24 -1.53 -13.29
N THR A 132 14.64 -2.67 -12.72
CA THR A 132 15.72 -3.50 -13.27
C THR A 132 15.34 -4.03 -14.66
N ALA A 133 14.13 -4.56 -14.84
CA ALA A 133 13.65 -5.01 -16.15
C ALA A 133 13.59 -3.87 -17.16
N LYS A 134 13.08 -2.71 -16.79
CA LYS A 134 13.02 -1.53 -17.67
C LYS A 134 14.40 -1.06 -18.13
N ILE A 135 15.40 -1.11 -17.26
CA ILE A 135 16.79 -0.78 -17.62
C ILE A 135 17.37 -1.85 -18.54
N ALA A 136 17.16 -3.15 -18.21
CA ALA A 136 17.78 -4.25 -18.94
C ALA A 136 17.12 -4.49 -20.32
N ASP A 137 15.80 -4.47 -20.39
CA ASP A 137 15.04 -4.86 -21.59
C ASP A 137 14.79 -3.69 -22.55
N GLU A 138 14.53 -2.50 -22.00
CA GLU A 138 14.18 -1.32 -22.81
C GLU A 138 15.33 -0.31 -22.92
N GLY A 139 16.43 -0.49 -22.18
CA GLY A 139 17.58 0.37 -22.23
C GLY A 139 17.31 1.81 -21.75
N LEU A 140 16.29 2.00 -20.89
CA LEU A 140 15.87 3.32 -20.44
C LEU A 140 17.01 4.04 -19.72
N GLN A 141 17.30 5.27 -20.16
CA GLN A 141 18.25 6.15 -19.52
C GLN A 141 17.68 6.71 -18.20
N LYS A 142 18.56 7.23 -17.34
CA LYS A 142 18.16 7.78 -16.03
C LYS A 142 17.00 8.78 -16.09
N ARG A 143 17.00 9.64 -17.13
CA ARG A 143 15.96 10.65 -17.31
C ARG A 143 14.62 10.02 -17.68
N GLU A 144 14.63 9.03 -18.56
CA GLU A 144 13.41 8.31 -18.98
C GLU A 144 12.85 7.48 -17.84
N LEU A 145 13.74 6.86 -17.05
CA LEU A 145 13.36 6.13 -15.85
C LEU A 145 12.68 7.04 -14.83
N ALA A 146 13.20 8.27 -14.62
CA ALA A 146 12.56 9.25 -13.76
C ALA A 146 11.17 9.65 -14.26
N VAL A 147 11.01 9.87 -15.56
CA VAL A 147 9.72 10.21 -16.19
C VAL A 147 8.72 9.04 -16.06
N PHE A 148 9.17 7.81 -16.29
CA PHE A 148 8.36 6.60 -16.05
C PHE A 148 7.92 6.49 -14.59
N SER A 149 8.84 6.70 -13.66
CA SER A 149 8.60 6.66 -12.23
C SER A 149 7.59 7.72 -11.78
N CYS A 150 7.68 8.94 -12.30
CA CYS A 150 6.68 9.98 -12.06
C CYS A 150 5.29 9.56 -12.53
N GLY A 151 5.19 8.92 -13.71
CA GLY A 151 3.93 8.36 -14.19
C GLY A 151 3.36 7.29 -13.25
N ALA A 152 4.20 6.41 -12.77
CA ALA A 152 3.81 5.33 -11.87
C ALA A 152 3.35 5.84 -10.50
N VAL A 153 4.04 6.82 -9.89
CA VAL A 153 3.61 7.47 -8.64
C VAL A 153 2.30 8.23 -8.84
N SER A 154 2.13 8.88 -9.99
CA SER A 154 0.86 9.55 -10.34
C SER A 154 -0.30 8.55 -10.41
N ALA A 155 -0.05 7.32 -10.89
CA ALA A 155 -1.04 6.25 -10.88
C ALA A 155 -1.47 5.86 -9.46
N THR A 156 -0.53 5.74 -8.52
CA THR A 156 -0.84 5.47 -7.10
C THR A 156 -1.76 6.56 -6.54
N ILE A 157 -1.42 7.84 -6.74
CA ILE A 157 -2.23 8.95 -6.26
C ILE A 157 -3.62 8.91 -6.90
N LEU A 158 -3.71 8.77 -8.22
CA LEU A 158 -4.97 8.77 -8.94
C LEU A 158 -5.87 7.60 -8.51
N PHE A 159 -5.32 6.39 -8.45
CA PHE A 159 -6.05 5.19 -8.05
C PHE A 159 -6.58 5.30 -6.61
N LEU A 160 -5.70 5.65 -5.66
CA LEU A 160 -6.08 5.77 -4.26
C LEU A 160 -7.06 6.94 -4.02
N THR A 161 -7.00 8.01 -4.83
CA THR A 161 -8.01 9.07 -4.82
C THR A 161 -9.37 8.54 -5.25
N CYS A 162 -9.44 7.73 -6.30
CA CYS A 162 -10.69 7.08 -6.71
C CYS A 162 -11.22 6.15 -5.61
N VAL A 163 -10.35 5.37 -4.98
CA VAL A 163 -10.72 4.49 -3.86
C VAL A 163 -11.25 5.30 -2.68
N ALA A 164 -10.60 6.40 -2.31
CA ALA A 164 -11.04 7.29 -1.25
C ALA A 164 -12.40 7.93 -1.56
N ALA A 165 -12.60 8.37 -2.81
CA ALA A 165 -13.88 8.92 -3.25
C ALA A 165 -15.00 7.88 -3.18
N LEU A 166 -14.74 6.66 -3.66
CA LEU A 166 -15.68 5.54 -3.55
C LEU A 166 -15.99 5.21 -2.09
N GLY A 167 -14.99 5.05 -1.23
CA GLY A 167 -15.18 4.77 0.19
C GLY A 167 -16.05 5.83 0.88
N THR A 168 -15.81 7.10 0.60
CA THR A 168 -16.61 8.21 1.12
C THR A 168 -18.02 8.22 0.57
N ALA A 169 -18.20 7.98 -0.73
CA ALA A 169 -19.55 7.91 -1.32
C ALA A 169 -20.35 6.75 -0.72
N PHE A 170 -19.72 5.60 -0.55
CA PHE A 170 -20.35 4.44 0.07
C PHE A 170 -20.74 4.69 1.53
N SER A 171 -19.94 5.43 2.30
CA SER A 171 -20.28 5.76 3.71
C SER A 171 -21.57 6.58 3.85
N THR A 172 -21.95 7.33 2.82
CA THR A 172 -23.17 8.17 2.84
C THR A 172 -24.46 7.38 2.55
N PHE A 173 -24.34 6.27 1.82
CA PHE A 173 -25.49 5.50 1.33
C PHE A 173 -25.65 4.13 2.00
N LEU A 174 -24.62 3.64 2.69
CA LEU A 174 -24.64 2.31 3.29
C LEU A 174 -25.14 2.37 4.74
N PRO A 175 -26.03 1.43 5.15
CA PRO A 175 -26.35 1.20 6.54
C PRO A 175 -25.09 0.85 7.35
N ASP A 176 -25.05 1.23 8.64
CA ASP A 176 -23.92 0.97 9.54
C ASP A 176 -23.52 -0.52 9.59
N SER A 177 -24.50 -1.41 9.51
CA SER A 177 -24.28 -2.86 9.47
C SER A 177 -23.49 -3.33 8.25
N VAL A 178 -23.75 -2.72 7.09
CA VAL A 178 -23.01 -3.04 5.85
C VAL A 178 -21.61 -2.45 5.91
N ALA A 179 -21.45 -1.22 6.42
CA ALA A 179 -20.14 -0.59 6.64
C ALA A 179 -19.29 -1.42 7.61
N ALA A 180 -19.87 -1.91 8.72
CA ALA A 180 -19.22 -2.82 9.65
C ALA A 180 -18.79 -4.13 8.96
N GLY A 181 -19.65 -4.72 8.14
CA GLY A 181 -19.33 -5.92 7.36
C GLY A 181 -18.16 -5.71 6.39
N LEU A 182 -18.12 -4.57 5.70
CA LEU A 182 -17.01 -4.22 4.80
C LEU A 182 -15.70 -4.00 5.56
N ASN A 183 -15.73 -3.35 6.72
CA ASN A 183 -14.56 -3.17 7.57
C ASN A 183 -14.04 -4.52 8.09
N LEU A 184 -14.95 -5.43 8.52
CA LEU A 184 -14.58 -6.77 8.93
C LEU A 184 -13.90 -7.54 7.78
N LEU A 185 -14.50 -7.50 6.59
CA LEU A 185 -13.93 -8.12 5.40
C LEU A 185 -12.55 -7.56 5.07
N ALA A 186 -12.39 -6.23 5.10
CA ALA A 186 -11.12 -5.55 4.88
C ALA A 186 -10.07 -6.02 5.90
N GLY A 187 -10.40 -6.04 7.19
CA GLY A 187 -9.53 -6.53 8.26
C GLY A 187 -9.09 -7.97 8.03
N LEU A 188 -10.02 -8.87 7.70
CA LEU A 188 -9.73 -10.28 7.42
C LEU A 188 -8.84 -10.46 6.19
N LEU A 189 -9.06 -9.69 5.12
CA LEU A 189 -8.22 -9.73 3.92
C LEU A 189 -6.80 -9.23 4.23
N ILE A 190 -6.65 -8.20 5.04
CA ILE A 190 -5.33 -7.70 5.45
C ILE A 190 -4.61 -8.75 6.31
N ILE A 191 -5.30 -9.42 7.24
CA ILE A 191 -4.76 -10.54 8.00
C ILE A 191 -4.31 -11.66 7.06
N PHE A 192 -5.16 -12.02 6.10
CA PHE A 192 -4.82 -13.04 5.11
C PHE A 192 -3.54 -12.72 4.33
N PHE A 193 -3.38 -11.48 3.87
CA PHE A 193 -2.15 -11.04 3.21
C PHE A 193 -0.94 -11.11 4.15
N GLY A 194 -1.10 -10.71 5.40
CA GLY A 194 -0.05 -10.83 6.42
C GLY A 194 0.38 -12.28 6.66
N LEU A 195 -0.58 -13.19 6.86
CA LEU A 195 -0.33 -14.62 7.03
C LEU A 195 0.31 -15.23 5.78
N ARG A 196 -0.22 -14.95 4.59
CA ARG A 196 0.37 -15.43 3.33
C ARG A 196 1.83 -15.01 3.18
N MET A 197 2.16 -13.80 3.65
CA MET A 197 3.51 -13.30 3.62
C MET A 197 4.44 -14.05 4.57
N LEU A 198 3.95 -14.46 5.74
CA LEU A 198 4.70 -15.26 6.73
C LEU A 198 4.91 -16.71 6.26
N VAL A 199 3.87 -17.30 5.65
CA VAL A 199 3.88 -18.72 5.23
C VAL A 199 4.65 -18.93 3.92
N ARG A 200 4.75 -17.93 3.06
CA ARG A 200 5.44 -18.03 1.77
C ARG A 200 6.94 -18.28 2.01
N ARG A 201 7.30 -19.56 2.14
CA ARG A 201 8.70 -20.01 2.09
C ARG A 201 9.26 -19.56 0.75
N GLY A 202 10.44 -18.92 0.79
CA GLY A 202 11.11 -18.54 -0.43
C GLY A 202 11.27 -19.78 -1.32
N ASP A 203 10.58 -19.79 -2.45
CA ASP A 203 10.95 -20.68 -3.52
C ASP A 203 12.35 -20.25 -3.94
N SER A 204 13.30 -21.12 -3.61
CA SER A 204 14.72 -21.08 -3.98
C SER A 204 14.88 -21.22 -5.49
#